data_5b578e315041b8080965cb8ffb4a2064
#
_entry.id   5b578e315041b8080965cb8ffb4a2064
#
_cell.length_a   1.000
_cell.length_b   1.000
_cell.length_c   1.000
_cell.angle_alpha   90.00
_cell.angle_beta   90.00
_cell.angle_gamma   90.00
#
_symmetry.space_group_name_H-M   'P 1'
#
loop_
_entity.id
_entity.type
_entity.pdbx_description
1 polymer ?
#
loop_
_entity_poly.entity_id
_entity_poly.type
_entity_poly.pdbx_seq_one_letter_code
_entity_poly.pdbx_strand_id
1 'polypeptide(L)'
;MNCGPGSNDKKKFVKKNLKIVRRKIGKNTKDIFLLHQVHSNKFIFLEKNKKIPKKSPIVDAIITNQEKLPIAVLTADCVPILLCDNKLKFIAAIHSGWKSAYKGIISKVIKFMVKKGCNKNNIIAAIGPCISQKNYEV
;
A
#
# COMPACT_ATOMS: atom_id res chain seq x y z
N MET A 1 -9.94 15.15 -0.07
CA MET A 1 -10.29 14.34 -1.26
C MET A 1 -10.38 12.89 -0.82
N ASN A 2 -11.60 12.33 -0.72
CA ASN A 2 -11.83 10.96 -0.27
C ASN A 2 -11.54 9.96 -1.40
N CYS A 3 -10.70 8.96 -1.15
CA CYS A 3 -10.35 7.89 -2.09
C CYS A 3 -10.80 6.50 -1.58
N GLY A 4 -11.54 6.42 -0.48
CA GLY A 4 -11.99 5.18 0.16
C GLY A 4 -13.25 4.59 -0.46
N PRO A 5 -13.17 3.46 -1.20
CA PRO A 5 -14.36 2.84 -1.82
C PRO A 5 -15.39 2.35 -0.80
N GLY A 6 -14.98 2.10 0.45
CA GLY A 6 -15.84 1.68 1.57
C GLY A 6 -16.41 2.83 2.40
N SER A 7 -16.17 4.08 2.02
CA SER A 7 -16.70 5.24 2.73
C SER A 7 -18.18 5.52 2.37
N ASN A 8 -18.85 6.36 3.16
CA ASN A 8 -20.22 6.81 2.91
C ASN A 8 -20.33 7.86 1.78
N ASP A 9 -19.22 8.20 1.13
CA ASP A 9 -19.21 9.17 0.02
C ASP A 9 -19.80 8.55 -1.26
N LYS A 10 -20.34 9.41 -2.14
CA LYS A 10 -20.89 8.94 -3.42
C LYS A 10 -19.79 8.26 -4.25
N LYS A 11 -20.02 7.02 -4.67
CA LYS A 11 -19.07 6.19 -5.44
C LYS A 11 -18.47 6.92 -6.66
N LYS A 12 -19.27 7.79 -7.32
CA LYS A 12 -18.79 8.60 -8.46
C LYS A 12 -17.68 9.58 -8.08
N PHE A 13 -17.74 10.18 -6.89
CA PHE A 13 -16.72 11.11 -6.40
C PHE A 13 -15.44 10.38 -6.00
N VAL A 14 -15.56 9.25 -5.30
CA VAL A 14 -14.41 8.39 -4.98
C VAL A 14 -13.69 7.95 -6.26
N LYS A 15 -14.43 7.47 -7.28
CA LYS A 15 -13.83 7.12 -8.59
C LYS A 15 -13.12 8.31 -9.25
N LYS A 16 -13.74 9.52 -9.22
CA LYS A 16 -13.13 10.74 -9.76
C LYS A 16 -11.83 11.07 -9.04
N ASN A 17 -11.84 11.00 -7.71
CA ASN A 17 -10.67 11.26 -6.87
C ASN A 17 -9.52 10.29 -7.16
N LEU A 18 -9.80 8.99 -7.24
CA LEU A 18 -8.81 7.97 -7.61
C LEU A 18 -8.21 8.23 -9.01
N LYS A 19 -9.03 8.66 -9.98
CA LYS A 19 -8.52 9.04 -11.31
C LYS A 19 -7.58 10.26 -11.24
N ILE A 20 -7.88 11.25 -10.39
CA ILE A 20 -7.01 12.41 -10.17
C ILE A 20 -5.68 11.97 -9.58
N VAL A 21 -5.69 11.14 -8.53
CA VAL A 21 -4.47 10.60 -7.91
C VAL A 21 -3.66 9.80 -8.93
N ARG A 22 -4.30 8.91 -9.69
CA ARG A 22 -3.63 8.13 -10.75
C ARG A 22 -2.90 9.03 -11.75
N ARG A 23 -3.56 10.10 -12.22
CA ARG A 23 -2.95 11.04 -13.18
C ARG A 23 -1.73 11.76 -12.60
N LYS A 24 -1.73 12.06 -11.29
CA LYS A 24 -0.58 12.66 -10.59
C LYS A 24 0.59 11.69 -10.44
N ILE A 25 0.31 10.39 -10.26
CA ILE A 25 1.35 9.35 -10.20
C ILE A 25 2.00 9.15 -11.58
N GLY A 26 1.19 9.14 -12.66
CA GLY A 26 1.73 9.00 -14.01
C GLY A 26 0.63 8.82 -15.06
N LYS A 27 0.83 9.43 -16.24
CA LYS A 27 -0.16 9.42 -17.33
C LYS A 27 -0.43 8.02 -17.89
N ASN A 28 0.60 7.17 -17.98
CA ASN A 28 0.55 5.85 -18.62
C ASN A 28 0.52 4.70 -17.61
N THR A 29 -0.15 4.88 -16.46
CA THR A 29 -0.29 3.85 -15.44
C THR A 29 -1.62 3.12 -15.54
N LYS A 30 -1.66 1.87 -15.05
CA LYS A 30 -2.90 1.13 -14.79
C LYS A 30 -3.72 1.86 -13.72
N ASP A 31 -4.93 1.37 -13.45
CA ASP A 31 -5.70 1.87 -12.31
C ASP A 31 -5.00 1.50 -10.99
N ILE A 32 -5.22 2.34 -9.97
CA ILE A 32 -4.60 2.14 -8.65
C ILE A 32 -5.18 0.86 -8.05
N PHE A 33 -4.29 -0.06 -7.69
CA PHE A 33 -4.68 -1.28 -7.01
C PHE A 33 -4.82 -1.01 -5.50
N LEU A 34 -6.02 -1.27 -4.98
CA LEU A 34 -6.39 -1.07 -3.58
C LEU A 34 -6.66 -2.41 -2.89
N LEU A 35 -6.57 -2.40 -1.56
CA LEU A 35 -6.84 -3.53 -0.67
C LEU A 35 -8.17 -3.36 0.05
N HIS A 36 -8.69 -4.45 0.56
CA HIS A 36 -9.63 -4.47 1.68
C HIS A 36 -8.85 -4.63 2.98
N GLN A 37 -8.56 -3.51 3.65
CA GLN A 37 -7.71 -3.45 4.83
C GLN A 37 -8.51 -3.82 6.09
N VAL A 38 -7.94 -4.67 6.95
CA VAL A 38 -8.58 -5.23 8.15
C VAL A 38 -7.67 -5.22 9.38
N HIS A 39 -6.61 -4.41 9.37
CA HIS A 39 -5.60 -4.32 10.43
C HIS A 39 -4.93 -5.67 10.74
N SER A 40 -4.68 -6.44 9.70
CA SER A 40 -3.95 -7.72 9.77
C SER A 40 -2.44 -7.52 9.54
N ASN A 41 -1.67 -8.60 9.64
CA ASN A 41 -0.28 -8.63 9.19
C ASN A 41 -0.09 -9.44 7.89
N LYS A 42 -1.16 -9.55 7.10
CA LYS A 42 -1.14 -10.22 5.80
C LYS A 42 -0.76 -9.24 4.71
N PHE A 43 -0.10 -9.75 3.69
CA PHE A 43 0.23 -8.98 2.49
C PHE A 43 -0.01 -9.81 1.22
N ILE A 44 -0.07 -9.14 0.08
CA ILE A 44 -0.09 -9.78 -1.24
C ILE A 44 1.15 -9.36 -2.04
N PHE A 45 1.70 -10.27 -2.82
CA PHE A 45 2.72 -10.00 -3.82
C PHE A 45 2.13 -10.11 -5.22
N LEU A 46 2.13 -8.99 -5.93
CA LEU A 46 1.70 -8.91 -7.33
C LEU A 46 2.93 -9.03 -8.23
N GLU A 47 3.27 -10.26 -8.57
CA GLU A 47 4.46 -10.61 -9.33
C GLU A 47 4.36 -10.17 -10.80
N LYS A 48 5.48 -9.73 -11.39
CA LYS A 48 5.59 -9.37 -12.80
C LYS A 48 5.05 -10.52 -13.68
N ASN A 49 4.30 -10.16 -14.72
CA ASN A 49 3.66 -11.09 -15.65
C ASN A 49 2.55 -11.98 -15.06
N LYS A 50 2.16 -11.79 -13.80
CA LYS A 50 0.99 -12.46 -13.21
C LYS A 50 -0.26 -11.60 -13.34
N LYS A 51 -1.42 -12.26 -13.44
CA LYS A 51 -2.72 -11.57 -13.48
C LYS A 51 -2.98 -10.85 -12.15
N ILE A 52 -3.46 -9.61 -12.25
CA ILE A 52 -3.89 -8.84 -11.08
C ILE A 52 -5.27 -9.35 -10.65
N PRO A 53 -5.50 -9.62 -9.36
CA PRO A 53 -6.81 -10.01 -8.86
C PRO A 53 -7.89 -8.99 -9.22
N LYS A 54 -9.05 -9.44 -9.68
CA LYS A 54 -10.19 -8.56 -9.98
C LYS A 54 -10.85 -7.99 -8.71
N LYS A 55 -10.81 -8.73 -7.60
CA LYS A 55 -11.33 -8.30 -6.31
C LYS A 55 -10.18 -7.84 -5.41
N SER A 56 -10.42 -6.79 -4.61
CA SER A 56 -9.48 -6.33 -3.59
C SER A 56 -9.23 -7.45 -2.56
N PRO A 57 -7.99 -7.91 -2.38
CA PRO A 57 -7.67 -8.92 -1.37
C PRO A 57 -7.78 -8.36 0.04
N ILE A 58 -8.11 -9.25 1.00
CA ILE A 58 -8.28 -8.90 2.42
C ILE A 58 -6.92 -8.99 3.11
N VAL A 59 -6.12 -7.93 3.00
CA VAL A 59 -4.76 -7.80 3.52
C VAL A 59 -4.44 -6.34 3.80
N ASP A 60 -3.32 -6.05 4.46
CA ASP A 60 -2.92 -4.70 4.85
C ASP A 60 -1.59 -4.23 4.23
N ALA A 61 -0.99 -5.04 3.36
CA ALA A 61 0.15 -4.59 2.58
C ALA A 61 0.14 -5.20 1.16
N ILE A 62 0.75 -4.45 0.25
CA ILE A 62 0.96 -4.86 -1.15
C ILE A 62 2.44 -4.76 -1.45
N ILE A 63 2.98 -5.75 -2.14
CA ILE A 63 4.30 -5.71 -2.73
C ILE A 63 4.13 -5.96 -4.23
N THR A 64 4.88 -5.27 -5.07
CA THR A 64 4.87 -5.54 -6.51
C THR A 64 6.21 -5.24 -7.16
N ASN A 65 6.49 -5.96 -8.24
CA ASN A 65 7.54 -5.67 -9.21
C ASN A 65 6.95 -5.48 -10.63
N GLN A 66 5.63 -5.27 -10.73
CA GLN A 66 4.99 -4.93 -12.00
C GLN A 66 5.20 -3.47 -12.33
N GLU A 67 5.63 -3.21 -13.55
CA GLU A 67 5.75 -1.85 -14.08
C GLU A 67 4.38 -1.21 -14.33
N LYS A 68 4.31 0.10 -14.17
CA LYS A 68 3.10 0.91 -14.43
C LYS A 68 1.86 0.48 -13.62
N LEU A 69 2.05 -0.28 -12.52
CA LEU A 69 1.00 -0.64 -11.58
C LEU A 69 1.11 0.20 -10.31
N PRO A 70 0.34 1.28 -10.18
CA PRO A 70 0.27 2.02 -8.93
C PRO A 70 -0.43 1.16 -7.87
N ILE A 71 0.18 1.09 -6.70
CA ILE A 71 -0.38 0.44 -5.52
C ILE A 71 -0.61 1.48 -4.43
N ALA A 72 -1.65 1.32 -3.63
CA ALA A 72 -1.91 2.23 -2.53
C ALA A 72 -2.59 1.53 -1.34
N VAL A 73 -2.35 2.09 -0.17
CA VAL A 73 -3.13 1.86 1.05
C VAL A 73 -3.89 3.13 1.41
N LEU A 74 -5.00 2.97 2.10
CA LEU A 74 -5.85 4.07 2.57
C LEU A 74 -5.66 4.21 4.08
N THR A 75 -5.43 5.42 4.53
CA THR A 75 -5.30 5.72 5.96
C THR A 75 -6.08 6.98 6.31
N ALA A 76 -6.56 7.06 7.53
CA ALA A 76 -6.97 8.29 8.19
C ALA A 76 -5.93 8.61 9.27
N ASP A 77 -5.86 7.76 10.30
CA ASP A 77 -5.00 7.95 11.46
C ASP A 77 -3.80 6.99 11.49
N CYS A 78 -3.98 5.78 10.90
CA CYS A 78 -2.94 4.76 10.83
C CYS A 78 -1.75 5.20 9.98
N VAL A 79 -0.56 4.66 10.27
CA VAL A 79 0.69 4.99 9.58
C VAL A 79 0.75 4.35 8.19
N PRO A 80 0.80 5.13 7.09
CA PRO A 80 1.14 4.60 5.77
C PRO A 80 2.65 4.53 5.60
N ILE A 81 3.16 3.38 5.14
CA ILE A 81 4.58 3.19 4.85
C ILE A 81 4.74 2.74 3.41
N LEU A 82 5.61 3.44 2.68
CA LEU A 82 6.00 3.07 1.33
C LEU A 82 7.45 2.58 1.36
N LEU A 83 7.71 1.46 0.69
CA LEU A 83 9.05 0.92 0.54
C LEU A 83 9.40 0.82 -0.95
N CYS A 84 10.67 1.08 -1.28
CA CYS A 84 11.19 0.95 -2.63
C CYS A 84 12.60 0.36 -2.59
N ASP A 85 12.84 -0.70 -3.37
CA ASP A 85 14.19 -1.12 -3.77
C ASP A 85 14.38 -0.74 -5.24
N ASN A 86 15.12 0.34 -5.48
CA ASN A 86 15.32 0.87 -6.83
C ASN A 86 16.19 -0.02 -7.73
N LYS A 87 17.02 -0.91 -7.18
CA LYS A 87 17.88 -1.82 -7.95
C LYS A 87 17.07 -2.98 -8.54
N LEU A 88 16.16 -3.58 -7.75
CA LEU A 88 15.33 -4.70 -8.18
C LEU A 88 13.91 -4.28 -8.60
N LYS A 89 13.63 -2.97 -8.58
CA LYS A 89 12.31 -2.43 -8.99
C LYS A 89 11.14 -2.99 -8.19
N PHE A 90 11.37 -3.31 -6.91
CA PHE A 90 10.30 -3.68 -5.97
C PHE A 90 9.78 -2.44 -5.28
N ILE A 91 8.46 -2.35 -5.17
CA ILE A 91 7.79 -1.36 -4.33
C ILE A 91 6.79 -2.04 -3.41
N ALA A 92 6.55 -1.46 -2.24
CA ALA A 92 5.51 -1.90 -1.33
C ALA A 92 4.76 -0.71 -0.73
N ALA A 93 3.48 -0.94 -0.43
CA ALA A 93 2.64 -0.03 0.34
C ALA A 93 2.05 -0.80 1.53
N ILE A 94 2.20 -0.27 2.74
CA ILE A 94 1.84 -0.93 3.99
C ILE A 94 0.90 -0.02 4.78
N HIS A 95 -0.26 -0.56 5.17
CA HIS A 95 -1.14 0.02 6.16
C HIS A 95 -0.74 -0.48 7.55
N SER A 96 -0.07 0.37 8.32
CA SER A 96 0.44 0.03 9.64
C SER A 96 -0.39 0.70 10.74
N GLY A 97 -1.59 0.16 10.99
CA GLY A 97 -2.34 0.43 12.22
C GLY A 97 -1.67 -0.28 13.40
N TRP A 98 -2.01 0.09 14.65
CA TRP A 98 -1.35 -0.47 15.84
C TRP A 98 -1.41 -2.01 15.90
N LYS A 99 -2.55 -2.63 15.56
CA LYS A 99 -2.70 -4.09 15.50
C LYS A 99 -1.79 -4.73 14.45
N SER A 100 -1.65 -4.09 13.28
CA SER A 100 -0.79 -4.56 12.20
C SER A 100 0.68 -4.41 12.56
N ALA A 101 1.05 -3.27 13.18
CA ALA A 101 2.40 -2.99 13.66
C ALA A 101 2.83 -4.00 14.74
N TYR A 102 2.00 -4.19 15.77
CA TYR A 102 2.23 -5.17 16.83
C TYR A 102 2.43 -6.59 16.29
N LYS A 103 1.63 -7.00 15.28
CA LYS A 103 1.74 -8.30 14.60
C LYS A 103 2.90 -8.36 13.60
N GLY A 104 3.74 -7.32 13.51
CA GLY A 104 4.97 -7.29 12.74
C GLY A 104 4.81 -7.22 11.23
N ILE A 105 3.81 -6.52 10.69
CA ILE A 105 3.56 -6.42 9.24
C ILE A 105 4.76 -5.87 8.49
N ILE A 106 5.45 -4.85 9.03
CA ILE A 106 6.60 -4.20 8.40
C ILE A 106 7.74 -5.20 8.23
N SER A 107 8.09 -5.91 9.33
CA SER A 107 9.13 -6.93 9.33
C SER A 107 8.84 -8.06 8.35
N LYS A 108 7.57 -8.48 8.24
CA LYS A 108 7.15 -9.52 7.28
C LYS A 108 7.34 -9.07 5.84
N VAL A 109 6.95 -7.83 5.51
CA VAL A 109 7.10 -7.27 4.16
C VAL A 109 8.58 -7.17 3.80
N ILE A 110 9.42 -6.59 4.68
CA ILE A 110 10.86 -6.45 4.44
C ILE A 110 11.53 -7.83 4.29
N LYS A 111 11.24 -8.79 5.18
CA LYS A 111 11.77 -10.16 5.07
C LYS A 111 11.39 -10.82 3.75
N PHE A 112 10.16 -10.61 3.27
CA PHE A 112 9.74 -11.13 1.97
C PHE A 112 10.51 -10.47 0.82
N MET A 113 10.67 -9.14 0.81
CA MET A 113 11.44 -8.43 -0.20
C MET A 113 12.89 -8.93 -0.23
N VAL A 114 13.52 -9.11 0.94
CA VAL A 114 14.88 -9.67 1.04
C VAL A 114 14.94 -11.11 0.51
N LYS A 115 13.96 -11.96 0.87
CA LYS A 115 13.85 -13.33 0.32
C LYS A 115 13.74 -13.35 -1.21
N LYS A 116 13.16 -12.30 -1.81
CA LYS A 116 13.07 -12.11 -3.27
C LYS A 116 14.31 -11.46 -3.90
N GLY A 117 15.38 -11.28 -3.11
CA GLY A 117 16.67 -10.81 -3.58
C GLY A 117 16.96 -9.32 -3.31
N CYS A 118 16.03 -8.56 -2.70
CA CYS A 118 16.31 -7.18 -2.32
C CYS A 118 17.42 -7.12 -1.24
N ASN A 119 18.34 -6.19 -1.40
CA ASN A 119 19.30 -5.90 -0.34
C ASN A 119 18.65 -4.92 0.66
N LYS A 120 18.59 -5.29 1.94
CA LYS A 120 18.00 -4.43 2.99
C LYS A 120 18.58 -3.02 3.02
N ASN A 121 19.87 -2.87 2.70
CA ASN A 121 20.55 -1.57 2.67
C ASN A 121 20.16 -0.68 1.48
N ASN A 122 19.49 -1.25 0.47
CA ASN A 122 18.96 -0.52 -0.69
C ASN A 122 17.48 -0.21 -0.58
N ILE A 123 16.81 -0.70 0.47
CA ILE A 123 15.39 -0.42 0.67
C ILE A 123 15.24 0.98 1.29
N ILE A 124 14.60 1.86 0.54
CA ILE A 124 14.23 3.20 0.98
C ILE A 124 12.81 3.13 1.52
N ALA A 125 12.58 3.74 2.68
CA ALA A 125 11.28 3.83 3.32
C ALA A 125 10.82 5.29 3.40
N ALA A 126 9.55 5.53 3.07
CA ALA A 126 8.86 6.79 3.30
C ALA A 126 7.66 6.54 4.21
N ILE A 127 7.55 7.34 5.28
CA ILE A 127 6.43 7.30 6.23
C ILE A 127 5.56 8.52 5.94
N GLY A 128 4.28 8.29 5.70
CA GLY A 128 3.32 9.36 5.44
C GLY A 128 2.68 9.91 6.71
N PRO A 129 1.82 10.94 6.57
CA PRO A 129 1.11 11.53 7.69
C PRO A 129 0.27 10.50 8.45
N CYS A 130 0.27 10.60 9.76
CA CYS A 130 -0.54 9.78 10.67
C CYS A 130 -0.92 10.58 11.90
N ILE A 131 -1.78 10.03 12.76
CA ILE A 131 -2.14 10.63 14.03
C ILE A 131 -0.89 10.78 14.91
N SER A 132 -0.81 11.88 15.67
CA SER A 132 0.28 12.11 16.61
C SER A 132 0.10 11.29 17.89
N GLN A 133 1.19 11.00 18.58
CA GLN A 133 1.17 10.26 19.86
C GLN A 133 0.23 10.89 20.90
N LYS A 134 0.18 12.22 20.96
CA LYS A 134 -0.67 12.96 21.93
C LYS A 134 -2.16 12.77 21.71
N ASN A 135 -2.57 12.46 20.48
CA ASN A 135 -3.98 12.32 20.08
C ASN A 135 -4.38 10.86 19.87
N TYR A 136 -3.48 9.92 20.14
CA TYR A 136 -3.71 8.51 19.87
C TYR A 136 -4.26 7.81 21.11
N GLU A 137 -5.51 7.36 21.00
CA GLU A 137 -6.20 6.59 22.01
C GLU A 137 -6.51 5.18 21.49
N VAL A 138 -6.31 4.14 22.30
CA VAL A 138 -6.59 2.72 22.00
C VAL A 138 -7.29 2.05 23.18
#